data_0242eae37308a8358b53abc3977f86b8
#
_entry.id   0242eae37308a8358b53abc3977f86b8
#
_cell.length_a   1.000
_cell.length_b   1.000
_cell.length_c   1.000
_cell.angle_alpha   90.00
_cell.angle_beta   90.00
_cell.angle_gamma   90.00
#
_symmetry.space_group_name_H-M   'P 1'
#
loop_
_entity.id
_entity.type
_entity.pdbx_description
1 polymer ?
#
loop_
_entity_poly.entity_id
_entity_poly.type
_entity_poly.pdbx_seq_one_letter_code
_entity_poly.pdbx_strand_id
1 'polypeptide(L)'
;RKLASTEFRFDGKPRRLSLTEQGFDVTKRPDALAEQAAAYAYAWEKIRRLDGAVDAFLYHRQVDHAMEGGLRFGLWSNKPGTTFEPDQKRPIWHLVKAADTPAWKAAAESCLKTSGLKSWDELNPK
;
A
#
# COMPACT_ATOMS: atom_id res chain seq x y z
N ARG A 1 14.31 7.70 12.04
CA ARG A 1 15.25 8.28 13.04
C ARG A 1 14.52 8.85 14.26
N LYS A 2 13.43 9.62 14.12
CA LYS A 2 12.68 10.17 15.26
C LYS A 2 12.13 9.08 16.20
N LEU A 3 11.60 7.98 15.69
CA LEU A 3 11.07 6.90 16.51
C LEU A 3 12.11 6.20 17.41
N ALA A 4 13.39 6.31 17.08
CA ALA A 4 14.48 5.79 17.90
C ALA A 4 14.96 6.78 18.97
N SER A 5 14.45 8.04 18.98
CA SER A 5 14.80 9.03 19.98
C SER A 5 14.19 8.70 21.35
N THR A 6 14.77 9.23 22.41
CA THR A 6 14.30 9.01 23.78
C THR A 6 12.84 9.43 23.99
N GLU A 7 12.38 10.46 23.28
CA GLU A 7 11.01 10.99 23.36
C GLU A 7 9.95 9.97 22.92
N PHE A 8 10.32 9.05 22.03
CA PHE A 8 9.42 8.03 21.48
C PHE A 8 9.68 6.62 22.03
N ARG A 9 10.33 6.53 23.19
CA ARG A 9 10.54 5.25 23.88
C ARG A 9 9.46 5.01 24.93
N PHE A 10 9.11 3.75 25.11
CA PHE A 10 8.32 3.26 26.22
C PHE A 10 9.06 2.08 26.84
N ASP A 11 9.28 2.14 28.15
CA ASP A 11 10.04 1.14 28.91
C ASP A 11 11.41 0.83 28.24
N GLY A 12 12.12 1.91 27.86
CA GLY A 12 13.45 1.81 27.21
C GLY A 12 13.43 1.29 25.77
N LYS A 13 12.28 0.88 25.23
CA LYS A 13 12.14 0.34 23.87
C LYS A 13 11.60 1.41 22.91
N PRO A 14 12.10 1.46 21.64
CA PRO A 14 11.49 2.31 20.62
C PRO A 14 10.02 1.96 20.40
N ARG A 15 9.16 2.96 20.28
CA ARG A 15 7.78 2.74 19.81
C ARG A 15 7.78 2.34 18.35
N ARG A 16 6.81 1.52 17.99
CA ARG A 16 6.60 1.06 16.62
C ARG A 16 5.30 1.64 16.07
N LEU A 17 5.14 1.63 14.76
CA LEU A 17 4.01 2.22 14.07
C LEU A 17 3.06 1.14 13.56
N SER A 18 1.77 1.38 13.69
CA SER A 18 0.74 0.68 12.92
C SER A 18 0.07 1.68 11.98
N LEU A 19 0.12 1.40 10.68
CA LEU A 19 -0.54 2.16 9.64
C LEU A 19 -1.89 1.48 9.36
N THR A 20 -2.96 2.03 9.93
CA THR A 20 -4.23 1.30 10.09
C THR A 20 -5.27 1.57 9.00
N GLU A 21 -5.14 2.65 8.24
CA GLU A 21 -6.15 3.06 7.26
C GLU A 21 -5.50 3.63 6.00
N GLN A 22 -4.64 2.85 5.37
CA GLN A 22 -3.88 3.29 4.20
C GLN A 22 -4.56 2.88 2.91
N GLY A 23 -4.97 3.83 2.09
CA GLY A 23 -5.58 3.58 0.78
C GLY A 23 -5.08 4.55 -0.28
N PHE A 24 -5.17 4.14 -1.55
CA PHE A 24 -4.82 4.95 -2.71
C PHE A 24 -6.03 5.03 -3.63
N ASP A 25 -6.57 6.26 -3.81
CA ASP A 25 -7.78 6.50 -4.57
C ASP A 25 -7.57 6.42 -6.08
N VAL A 26 -8.55 5.86 -6.81
CA VAL A 26 -8.50 5.67 -8.26
C VAL A 26 -9.55 6.47 -9.03
N THR A 27 -10.15 7.50 -8.44
CA THR A 27 -11.36 8.12 -9.00
C THR A 27 -11.13 9.07 -10.19
N LYS A 28 -9.93 9.59 -10.42
CA LYS A 28 -9.81 10.82 -11.22
C LYS A 28 -8.82 10.81 -12.39
N ARG A 29 -8.16 9.71 -12.72
CA ARG A 29 -7.11 9.68 -13.75
C ARG A 29 -7.16 8.41 -14.60
N PRO A 30 -6.81 8.48 -15.90
CA PRO A 30 -6.82 7.30 -16.79
C PRO A 30 -5.97 6.14 -16.27
N ASP A 31 -4.79 6.44 -15.71
CA ASP A 31 -3.83 5.46 -15.22
C ASP A 31 -3.97 5.15 -13.72
N ALA A 32 -5.05 5.60 -13.09
CA ALA A 32 -5.25 5.52 -11.63
C ALA A 32 -5.11 4.11 -11.06
N LEU A 33 -5.51 3.07 -11.80
CA LEU A 33 -5.35 1.68 -11.35
C LEU A 33 -3.87 1.24 -11.30
N ALA A 34 -3.08 1.65 -12.29
CA ALA A 34 -1.65 1.38 -12.31
C ALA A 34 -0.93 2.20 -11.23
N GLU A 35 -1.34 3.46 -11.03
CA GLU A 35 -0.81 4.32 -9.97
C GLU A 35 -1.15 3.79 -8.57
N GLN A 36 -2.38 3.29 -8.34
CA GLN A 36 -2.77 2.64 -7.09
C GLN A 36 -1.84 1.46 -6.77
N ALA A 37 -1.61 0.60 -7.75
CA ALA A 37 -0.72 -0.55 -7.61
C ALA A 37 0.72 -0.11 -7.32
N ALA A 38 1.24 0.86 -8.08
CA ALA A 38 2.58 1.39 -7.90
C ALA A 38 2.76 2.10 -6.54
N ALA A 39 1.77 2.84 -6.07
CA ALA A 39 1.79 3.48 -4.76
C ALA A 39 1.85 2.45 -3.63
N TYR A 40 1.09 1.35 -3.74
CA TYR A 40 1.18 0.25 -2.78
C TYR A 40 2.56 -0.39 -2.80
N ALA A 41 3.11 -0.72 -3.99
CA ALA A 41 4.43 -1.31 -4.10
C ALA A 41 5.52 -0.40 -3.52
N TYR A 42 5.45 0.90 -3.81
CA TYR A 42 6.35 1.91 -3.27
C TYR A 42 6.28 1.97 -1.72
N ALA A 43 5.07 2.04 -1.17
CA ALA A 43 4.87 2.08 0.29
C ALA A 43 5.41 0.82 0.95
N TRP A 44 5.11 -0.36 0.39
CA TRP A 44 5.57 -1.64 0.91
C TRP A 44 7.09 -1.76 0.89
N GLU A 45 7.72 -1.39 -0.23
CA GLU A 45 9.18 -1.37 -0.33
C GLU A 45 9.85 -0.39 0.65
N LYS A 46 9.23 0.76 0.92
CA LYS A 46 9.69 1.68 1.97
C LYS A 46 9.57 1.06 3.36
N ILE A 47 8.42 0.45 3.67
CA ILE A 47 8.16 -0.16 4.98
C ILE A 47 9.15 -1.27 5.28
N ARG A 48 9.43 -2.15 4.32
CA ARG A 48 10.40 -3.24 4.47
C ARG A 48 11.82 -2.77 4.81
N ARG A 49 12.16 -1.52 4.46
CA ARG A 49 13.48 -0.91 4.73
C ARG A 49 13.54 -0.13 6.03
N LEU A 50 12.48 -0.12 6.82
CA LEU A 50 12.41 0.62 8.09
C LEU A 50 12.84 -0.21 9.31
N ASP A 51 13.54 -1.32 9.10
CA ASP A 51 14.11 -2.18 10.16
C ASP A 51 13.11 -2.47 11.30
N GLY A 52 11.94 -2.94 10.92
CA GLY A 52 10.90 -3.32 11.87
C GLY A 52 10.25 -2.15 12.62
N ALA A 53 10.42 -0.91 12.18
CA ALA A 53 9.76 0.23 12.80
C ALA A 53 8.22 0.26 12.58
N VAL A 54 7.72 -0.53 11.62
CA VAL A 54 6.29 -0.67 11.32
C VAL A 54 5.83 -2.08 11.66
N ASP A 55 4.85 -2.19 12.55
CA ASP A 55 4.24 -3.45 12.98
C ASP A 55 3.15 -3.93 12.05
N ALA A 56 2.39 -3.00 11.51
CA ALA A 56 1.26 -3.32 10.64
C ALA A 56 1.08 -2.26 9.55
N PHE A 57 0.72 -2.73 8.36
CA PHE A 57 0.27 -1.92 7.24
C PHE A 57 -1.06 -2.47 6.76
N LEU A 58 -2.16 -1.91 7.28
CA LEU A 58 -3.51 -2.35 6.96
C LEU A 58 -4.02 -1.53 5.78
N TYR A 59 -4.22 -2.20 4.66
CA TYR A 59 -4.74 -1.53 3.48
C TYR A 59 -6.26 -1.34 3.59
N HIS A 60 -6.69 -0.11 3.45
CA HIS A 60 -8.09 0.27 3.39
C HIS A 60 -8.46 0.53 1.92
N ARG A 61 -9.27 -0.26 1.29
CA ARG A 61 -10.08 -1.38 1.84
C ARG A 61 -10.11 -2.55 0.84
N GLN A 62 -10.79 -3.62 1.22
CA GLN A 62 -10.89 -4.81 0.36
C GLN A 62 -11.78 -4.58 -0.87
N VAL A 63 -12.95 -3.98 -0.71
CA VAL A 63 -13.91 -3.68 -1.80
C VAL A 63 -14.29 -2.20 -1.71
N ASP A 64 -14.47 -1.53 -2.85
CA ASP A 64 -15.01 -0.17 -2.85
C ASP A 64 -16.35 -0.12 -2.13
N HIS A 65 -16.63 1.02 -1.52
CA HIS A 65 -17.89 1.25 -0.82
C HIS A 65 -18.65 2.43 -1.44
N ALA A 66 -19.88 2.19 -1.85
CA ALA A 66 -20.68 3.21 -2.56
C ALA A 66 -20.94 4.50 -1.75
N MET A 67 -20.91 4.41 -0.40
CA MET A 67 -21.18 5.52 0.51
C MET A 67 -19.92 6.28 0.98
N GLU A 68 -18.79 6.11 0.31
CA GLU A 68 -17.51 6.75 0.69
C GLU A 68 -17.23 8.06 -0.08
N GLY A 69 -18.28 8.85 -0.35
CA GLY A 69 -18.13 10.17 -1.00
C GLY A 69 -17.52 10.10 -2.41
N GLY A 70 -17.62 8.96 -3.09
CA GLY A 70 -17.06 8.73 -4.42
C GLY A 70 -15.60 8.27 -4.42
N LEU A 71 -14.97 8.13 -3.25
CA LEU A 71 -13.62 7.57 -3.15
C LEU A 71 -13.60 6.07 -3.46
N ARG A 72 -12.52 5.61 -4.09
CA ARG A 72 -12.37 4.23 -4.55
C ARG A 72 -10.99 3.69 -4.22
N PHE A 73 -10.88 3.05 -3.06
CA PHE A 73 -9.63 2.48 -2.53
C PHE A 73 -9.52 0.97 -2.69
N GLY A 74 -10.62 0.29 -3.04
CA GLY A 74 -10.74 -1.16 -2.99
C GLY A 74 -9.65 -1.91 -3.75
N LEU A 75 -9.31 -3.09 -3.24
CA LEU A 75 -8.59 -4.11 -4.01
C LEU A 75 -9.48 -4.67 -5.14
N TRP A 76 -10.79 -4.56 -4.93
CA TRP A 76 -11.84 -4.87 -5.87
C TRP A 76 -12.74 -3.64 -6.09
N SER A 77 -13.28 -3.49 -7.31
CA SER A 77 -14.43 -2.62 -7.50
C SER A 77 -15.67 -3.20 -6.82
N ASN A 78 -16.64 -2.36 -6.50
CA ASN A 78 -17.96 -2.82 -6.11
C ASN A 78 -18.86 -3.02 -7.33
N LYS A 79 -19.75 -3.98 -7.24
CA LYS A 79 -20.77 -4.25 -8.24
C LYS A 79 -21.74 -3.07 -8.34
N PRO A 80 -22.06 -2.59 -9.55
CA PRO A 80 -23.01 -1.49 -9.73
C PRO A 80 -24.33 -1.73 -9.00
N GLY A 81 -24.84 -0.72 -8.31
CA GLY A 81 -26.10 -0.80 -7.57
C GLY A 81 -26.01 -1.45 -6.19
N THR A 82 -24.84 -1.91 -5.79
CA THR A 82 -24.62 -2.50 -4.46
C THR A 82 -23.74 -1.59 -3.60
N THR A 83 -23.76 -1.79 -2.27
CA THR A 83 -22.94 -0.98 -1.35
C THR A 83 -21.48 -1.41 -1.35
N PHE A 84 -21.20 -2.72 -1.35
CA PHE A 84 -19.83 -3.26 -1.23
C PHE A 84 -19.68 -4.70 -1.75
N GLU A 85 -20.56 -5.17 -2.63
CA GLU A 85 -20.38 -6.49 -3.28
C GLU A 85 -19.18 -6.42 -4.26
N PRO A 86 -18.21 -7.35 -4.18
CA PRO A 86 -17.07 -7.34 -5.07
C PRO A 86 -17.47 -7.65 -6.51
N ASP A 87 -16.87 -6.94 -7.46
CA ASP A 87 -17.04 -7.13 -8.90
C ASP A 87 -15.71 -7.56 -9.54
N GLN A 88 -14.79 -6.63 -9.79
CA GLN A 88 -13.54 -6.90 -10.51
C GLN A 88 -12.32 -6.68 -9.62
N LYS A 89 -11.37 -7.61 -9.70
CA LYS A 89 -10.04 -7.44 -9.09
C LYS A 89 -9.28 -6.33 -9.78
N ARG A 90 -8.63 -5.49 -8.98
CA ARG A 90 -7.71 -4.47 -9.48
C ARG A 90 -6.26 -4.97 -9.48
N PRO A 91 -5.35 -4.33 -10.25
CA PRO A 91 -3.93 -4.69 -10.26
C PRO A 91 -3.30 -4.76 -8.86
N ILE A 92 -3.64 -3.85 -7.96
CA ILE A 92 -3.16 -3.82 -6.57
C ILE A 92 -3.46 -5.11 -5.80
N TRP A 93 -4.55 -5.83 -6.11
CA TRP A 93 -4.89 -7.09 -5.45
C TRP A 93 -3.77 -8.13 -5.58
N HIS A 94 -3.13 -8.18 -6.76
CA HIS A 94 -2.02 -9.11 -7.02
C HIS A 94 -0.80 -8.78 -6.17
N LEU A 95 -0.53 -7.48 -5.95
CA LEU A 95 0.56 -7.02 -5.10
C LEU A 95 0.31 -7.34 -3.62
N VAL A 96 -0.90 -7.04 -3.12
CA VAL A 96 -1.26 -7.37 -1.73
C VAL A 96 -1.15 -8.86 -1.47
N LYS A 97 -1.62 -9.70 -2.42
CA LYS A 97 -1.49 -11.15 -2.33
C LYS A 97 -0.03 -11.62 -2.35
N ALA A 98 0.85 -10.93 -3.08
CA ALA A 98 2.26 -11.28 -3.21
C ALA A 98 3.12 -10.76 -2.04
N ALA A 99 2.63 -9.80 -1.26
CA ALA A 99 3.35 -9.22 -0.13
C ALA A 99 3.83 -10.31 0.83
N ASP A 100 5.07 -10.19 1.32
CA ASP A 100 5.75 -11.17 2.19
C ASP A 100 5.89 -12.59 1.63
N THR A 101 5.72 -12.76 0.32
CA THR A 101 5.94 -14.05 -0.34
C THR A 101 7.12 -13.97 -1.32
N PRO A 102 7.67 -15.12 -1.77
CA PRO A 102 8.69 -15.15 -2.82
C PRO A 102 8.23 -14.52 -4.16
N ALA A 103 6.93 -14.43 -4.40
CA ALA A 103 6.36 -13.82 -5.61
C ALA A 103 6.45 -12.28 -5.63
N TRP A 104 6.74 -11.65 -4.49
CA TRP A 104 6.76 -10.19 -4.35
C TRP A 104 7.67 -9.49 -5.37
N LYS A 105 8.91 -9.98 -5.52
CA LYS A 105 9.89 -9.35 -6.41
C LYS A 105 9.35 -9.20 -7.83
N ALA A 106 8.81 -10.29 -8.40
CA ALA A 106 8.25 -10.27 -9.75
C ALA A 106 6.99 -9.40 -9.86
N ALA A 107 6.12 -9.43 -8.85
CA ALA A 107 4.92 -8.60 -8.82
C ALA A 107 5.24 -7.11 -8.75
N ALA A 108 6.17 -6.71 -7.89
CA ALA A 108 6.57 -5.32 -7.71
C ALA A 108 7.36 -4.74 -8.90
N GLU A 109 8.11 -5.56 -9.64
CA GLU A 109 8.91 -5.14 -10.79
C GLU A 109 8.06 -4.38 -11.82
N SER A 110 6.83 -4.83 -12.07
CA SER A 110 5.91 -4.18 -13.00
C SER A 110 5.53 -2.74 -12.61
N CYS A 111 5.73 -2.36 -11.35
CA CYS A 111 5.39 -1.06 -10.81
C CYS A 111 6.52 -0.02 -10.90
N LEU A 112 7.75 -0.44 -11.22
CA LEU A 112 8.92 0.45 -11.23
C LEU A 112 8.72 1.65 -12.16
N LYS A 113 8.29 1.41 -13.41
CA LYS A 113 8.06 2.46 -14.39
C LYS A 113 7.06 3.50 -13.89
N THR A 114 5.92 3.06 -13.38
CA THR A 114 4.87 3.94 -12.85
C THR A 114 5.32 4.68 -11.59
N SER A 115 6.19 4.07 -10.79
CA SER A 115 6.81 4.70 -9.62
C SER A 115 7.91 5.72 -9.97
N GLY A 116 8.32 5.81 -11.24
CA GLY A 116 9.41 6.67 -11.68
C GLY A 116 10.80 6.20 -11.25
N LEU A 117 10.93 4.92 -10.90
CA LEU A 117 12.18 4.31 -10.41
C LEU A 117 12.77 3.36 -11.46
N LYS A 118 14.10 3.28 -11.48
CA LYS A 118 14.84 2.28 -12.25
C LYS A 118 15.03 0.97 -11.47
N SER A 119 15.10 1.07 -10.16
CA SER A 119 15.23 -0.05 -9.23
C SER A 119 14.65 0.32 -7.87
N TRP A 120 14.14 -0.65 -7.13
CA TRP A 120 13.72 -0.47 -5.74
C TRP A 120 14.88 -0.11 -4.80
N ASP A 121 16.13 -0.33 -5.19
CA ASP A 121 17.32 0.04 -4.41
C ASP A 121 17.50 1.55 -4.28
N GLU A 122 16.89 2.34 -5.17
CA GLU A 122 16.86 3.80 -5.05
C GLU A 122 16.11 4.28 -3.78
N LEU A 123 15.31 3.41 -3.17
CA LEU A 123 14.61 3.69 -1.92
C LEU A 123 15.46 3.48 -0.66
N ASN A 124 16.68 2.93 -0.79
CA ASN A 124 17.56 2.73 0.33
C ASN A 124 17.91 4.07 0.98
N PRO A 125 17.89 4.15 2.32
CA PRO A 125 18.32 5.36 3.02
C PRO A 125 19.77 5.69 2.67
N LYS A 126 20.00 6.92 2.26
CA LYS A 126 21.35 7.48 2.08
C LYS A 126 21.96 7.80 3.43
#